data_8a7cba0a1eae6ad6e910ef02f59c0645
#
_entry.id   8a7cba0a1eae6ad6e910ef02f59c0645
#
_cell.length_a   1.000
_cell.length_b   1.000
_cell.length_c   1.000
_cell.angle_alpha   90.00
_cell.angle_beta   90.00
_cell.angle_gamma   90.00
#
_symmetry.space_group_name_H-M   'P 1'
#
loop_
_entity.id
_entity.type
_entity.pdbx_description
1 polymer ?
#
loop_
_entity_poly.entity_id
_entity_poly.type
_entity_poly.pdbx_seq_one_letter_code
_entity_poly.pdbx_strand_id
1 'polypeptide(L)'
;MKFLDQCKIYIRSGDGGGGAVSFRREKFIEYGGPDGGDGGCGGDVWIETVEGLNTLIDYRYQQHFKAETGVHGMGRNRAGHNGADVVLKVPVGTQVYEEDRETLIADLDKAGMRMRLAKGGNGGFGNTHFKGPINQAPRFANPGLPGEERWLWLRLKLIADVGLVGLPNAGKSTFLAATSAARPKIADYPFTTLTPNLGVVDLSTQERFVIADIPGLIEGASEGAGLGVKFLGHVERTAVLIHLVDGTQEDIGQAWETIRHELEAYGEGLEDKIELTALNKIDALAPEARDAAAAALEAACGHKPFRVSGVSGEGVVELLRAAWRQVQARRAAEGLAPHTDDLGDEEPGHGEWRP
;
A
#
# COMPACT_ATOMS: atom_id res chain seq x y z
N MET A 1 -0.94 -16.70 -3.98
CA MET A 1 -1.40 -15.33 -4.31
C MET A 1 -0.32 -14.70 -5.17
N LYS A 2 -0.67 -14.05 -6.25
CA LYS A 2 0.29 -13.25 -7.03
C LYS A 2 0.34 -11.88 -6.36
N PHE A 3 1.53 -11.36 -6.10
CA PHE A 3 1.73 -10.00 -5.58
C PHE A 3 1.71 -9.02 -6.74
N LEU A 4 1.09 -7.85 -6.57
CA LEU A 4 1.06 -6.79 -7.57
C LEU A 4 1.35 -5.46 -6.86
N ASP A 5 2.37 -4.77 -7.31
CA ASP A 5 2.84 -3.49 -6.77
C ASP A 5 2.52 -2.29 -7.67
N GLN A 6 2.19 -2.55 -8.93
CA GLN A 6 1.78 -1.51 -9.88
C GLN A 6 0.60 -1.97 -10.71
N CYS A 7 -0.39 -1.12 -10.85
CA CYS A 7 -1.52 -1.39 -11.73
C CYS A 7 -2.06 -0.10 -12.35
N LYS A 8 -2.58 -0.23 -13.57
CA LYS A 8 -3.33 0.82 -14.24
C LYS A 8 -4.80 0.62 -13.96
N ILE A 9 -5.48 1.68 -13.51
CA ILE A 9 -6.90 1.69 -13.26
C ILE A 9 -7.58 2.80 -14.04
N TYR A 10 -8.82 2.57 -14.42
CA TYR A 10 -9.72 3.57 -14.96
C TYR A 10 -10.74 3.97 -13.90
N ILE A 11 -10.85 5.25 -13.63
CA ILE A 11 -11.85 5.80 -12.74
C ILE A 11 -12.79 6.72 -13.51
N ARG A 12 -14.08 6.70 -13.16
CA ARG A 12 -15.05 7.64 -13.62
C ARG A 12 -16.01 7.98 -12.49
N SER A 13 -16.13 9.25 -12.17
CA SER A 13 -17.16 9.73 -11.26
C SER A 13 -18.52 9.73 -11.93
N GLY A 14 -19.59 9.80 -11.14
CA GLY A 14 -20.96 9.84 -11.64
C GLY A 14 -21.27 11.16 -12.35
N ASP A 15 -22.06 11.09 -13.40
CA ASP A 15 -22.62 12.28 -14.03
C ASP A 15 -23.73 12.87 -13.14
N GLY A 16 -23.95 14.17 -13.16
CA GLY A 16 -25.09 14.78 -12.49
C GLY A 16 -26.42 14.45 -13.19
N GLY A 17 -27.45 14.23 -12.43
CA GLY A 17 -28.83 14.11 -12.95
C GLY A 17 -29.32 15.40 -13.55
N GLY A 18 -30.11 15.37 -14.62
CA GLY A 18 -30.75 16.56 -15.19
C GLY A 18 -31.86 17.11 -14.31
N GLY A 19 -32.06 18.42 -14.32
CA GLY A 19 -33.22 19.05 -13.70
C GLY A 19 -34.51 18.72 -14.45
N ALA A 20 -35.62 18.79 -13.76
CA ALA A 20 -36.95 18.53 -14.33
C ALA A 20 -37.63 19.80 -14.84
N VAL A 21 -38.39 19.65 -15.96
CA VAL A 21 -39.35 20.63 -16.39
C VAL A 21 -40.73 20.11 -16.04
N SER A 22 -41.37 20.69 -15.01
CA SER A 22 -42.67 20.28 -14.55
C SER A 22 -43.49 21.50 -14.10
N PHE A 23 -44.79 21.37 -14.17
CA PHE A 23 -45.74 22.40 -13.75
C PHE A 23 -46.78 21.78 -12.83
N ARG A 24 -47.12 22.48 -11.76
CA ARG A 24 -48.12 22.07 -10.79
C ARG A 24 -49.49 21.89 -11.47
N ARG A 25 -50.07 20.72 -11.31
CA ARG A 25 -51.41 20.40 -11.82
C ARG A 25 -52.25 19.86 -10.67
N GLU A 26 -53.21 20.70 -10.23
CA GLU A 26 -54.11 20.32 -9.15
C GLU A 26 -55.55 20.71 -9.54
N LYS A 27 -56.52 20.05 -8.93
CA LYS A 27 -57.93 20.39 -9.12
C LYS A 27 -58.17 21.85 -8.69
N PHE A 28 -58.84 22.63 -9.51
CA PHE A 28 -59.12 24.07 -9.32
C PHE A 28 -57.89 25.01 -9.45
N ILE A 29 -56.74 24.55 -9.93
CA ILE A 29 -55.62 25.43 -10.28
C ILE A 29 -55.39 25.34 -11.79
N GLU A 30 -55.87 26.35 -12.52
CA GLU A 30 -55.81 26.39 -13.98
C GLU A 30 -54.38 26.69 -14.47
N TYR A 31 -53.65 27.58 -13.78
CA TYR A 31 -52.28 27.98 -14.10
C TYR A 31 -51.37 27.70 -12.93
N GLY A 32 -50.91 26.43 -12.81
CA GLY A 32 -49.89 26.06 -11.83
C GLY A 32 -48.53 26.59 -12.26
N GLY A 33 -47.77 27.11 -11.29
CA GLY A 33 -46.39 27.54 -11.52
C GLY A 33 -45.42 26.38 -11.78
N PRO A 34 -44.14 26.65 -12.15
CA PRO A 34 -43.13 25.65 -12.32
C PRO A 34 -42.90 24.93 -10.99
N ASP A 35 -42.78 23.58 -11.03
CA ASP A 35 -42.57 22.71 -9.89
C ASP A 35 -41.56 21.59 -10.18
N GLY A 36 -40.71 21.76 -11.19
CA GLY A 36 -39.64 20.83 -11.50
C GLY A 36 -38.49 20.96 -10.50
N GLY A 37 -38.12 19.84 -9.88
CA GLY A 37 -37.00 19.75 -8.94
C GLY A 37 -35.66 19.61 -9.64
N ASP A 38 -34.60 19.81 -8.88
CA ASP A 38 -33.22 19.71 -9.35
C ASP A 38 -32.77 18.25 -9.48
N GLY A 39 -31.83 17.97 -10.35
CA GLY A 39 -31.15 16.67 -10.42
C GLY A 39 -30.22 16.48 -9.25
N GLY A 40 -29.97 15.20 -8.87
CA GLY A 40 -28.96 14.82 -7.89
C GLY A 40 -27.56 14.96 -8.44
N CYS A 41 -26.57 15.17 -7.59
CA CYS A 41 -25.16 15.12 -7.97
C CYS A 41 -24.74 13.68 -8.27
N GLY A 42 -23.77 13.48 -9.17
CA GLY A 42 -23.10 12.21 -9.34
C GLY A 42 -22.21 11.89 -8.13
N GLY A 43 -21.96 10.61 -7.92
CA GLY A 43 -21.05 10.12 -6.87
C GLY A 43 -19.59 10.45 -7.18
N ASP A 44 -18.80 10.68 -6.16
CA ASP A 44 -17.36 10.91 -6.23
C ASP A 44 -16.60 9.58 -6.27
N VAL A 45 -15.33 9.62 -6.74
CA VAL A 45 -14.39 8.52 -6.60
C VAL A 45 -13.34 8.89 -5.57
N TRP A 46 -13.26 8.07 -4.52
CA TRP A 46 -12.32 8.24 -3.41
C TRP A 46 -11.31 7.12 -3.40
N ILE A 47 -10.11 7.40 -2.86
CA ILE A 47 -9.11 6.41 -2.49
C ILE A 47 -8.87 6.51 -0.99
N GLU A 48 -8.71 5.37 -0.34
CA GLU A 48 -8.52 5.27 1.10
C GLU A 48 -7.50 4.20 1.44
N THR A 49 -6.54 4.54 2.31
CA THR A 49 -5.57 3.57 2.81
C THR A 49 -6.17 2.73 3.92
N VAL A 50 -5.98 1.42 3.81
CA VAL A 50 -6.49 0.45 4.78
C VAL A 50 -5.33 -0.36 5.33
N GLU A 51 -5.31 -0.56 6.64
CA GLU A 51 -4.37 -1.44 7.31
C GLU A 51 -4.64 -2.91 6.94
N GLY A 52 -3.60 -3.72 6.93
CA GLY A 52 -3.71 -5.16 6.62
C GLY A 52 -3.75 -5.52 5.13
N LEU A 53 -3.78 -4.54 4.23
CA LEU A 53 -3.54 -4.76 2.81
C LEU A 53 -2.06 -4.57 2.49
N ASN A 54 -1.45 -5.57 1.81
CA ASN A 54 -0.03 -5.56 1.44
C ASN A 54 0.18 -5.67 -0.07
N THR A 55 -0.87 -5.60 -0.89
CA THR A 55 -0.78 -5.81 -2.33
C THR A 55 -1.92 -5.12 -3.07
N LEU A 56 -1.66 -4.73 -4.30
CA LEU A 56 -2.66 -4.19 -5.22
C LEU A 56 -3.32 -5.27 -6.10
N ILE A 57 -3.26 -6.55 -5.68
CA ILE A 57 -3.69 -7.69 -6.53
C ILE A 57 -5.15 -7.60 -6.98
N ASP A 58 -6.03 -7.04 -6.16
CA ASP A 58 -7.46 -6.92 -6.47
C ASP A 58 -7.68 -6.02 -7.70
N TYR A 59 -6.83 -5.02 -7.87
CA TYR A 59 -6.86 -4.09 -9.01
C TYR A 59 -6.42 -4.71 -10.34
N ARG A 60 -5.81 -5.91 -10.31
CA ARG A 60 -5.52 -6.68 -11.51
C ARG A 60 -6.79 -7.28 -12.13
N TYR A 61 -7.73 -7.66 -11.28
CA TYR A 61 -8.97 -8.29 -11.71
C TYR A 61 -10.07 -7.27 -11.97
N GLN A 62 -10.11 -6.20 -11.19
CA GLN A 62 -11.03 -5.09 -11.38
C GLN A 62 -10.23 -3.81 -11.65
N GLN A 63 -10.23 -3.38 -12.91
CA GLN A 63 -9.49 -2.19 -13.35
C GLN A 63 -10.39 -0.97 -13.59
N HIS A 64 -11.71 -1.14 -13.63
CA HIS A 64 -12.67 -0.10 -13.92
C HIS A 64 -13.55 0.20 -12.71
N PHE A 65 -13.50 1.44 -12.25
CA PHE A 65 -14.28 1.92 -11.11
C PHE A 65 -15.15 3.09 -11.56
N LYS A 66 -16.47 2.93 -11.43
CA LYS A 66 -17.45 3.93 -11.82
C LYS A 66 -18.37 4.21 -10.65
N ALA A 67 -18.46 5.49 -10.25
CA ALA A 67 -19.45 5.93 -9.29
C ALA A 67 -20.82 6.10 -9.96
N GLU A 68 -21.86 6.11 -9.15
CA GLU A 68 -23.23 6.20 -9.65
C GLU A 68 -23.56 7.59 -10.16
N THR A 69 -24.37 7.63 -11.22
CA THR A 69 -24.94 8.86 -11.77
C THR A 69 -26.05 9.37 -10.87
N GLY A 70 -26.13 10.70 -10.68
CA GLY A 70 -27.22 11.32 -9.95
C GLY A 70 -28.57 11.12 -10.68
N VAL A 71 -29.62 10.95 -9.91
CA VAL A 71 -30.97 10.75 -10.44
C VAL A 71 -31.54 12.06 -10.95
N HIS A 72 -32.30 12.01 -12.03
CA HIS A 72 -33.00 13.19 -12.57
C HIS A 72 -33.98 13.76 -11.56
N GLY A 73 -34.14 15.07 -11.56
CA GLY A 73 -35.20 15.77 -10.83
C GLY A 73 -36.62 15.35 -11.29
N MET A 74 -37.59 15.54 -10.44
CA MET A 74 -38.97 15.15 -10.68
C MET A 74 -39.91 16.31 -10.41
N GLY A 75 -41.15 16.18 -10.85
CA GLY A 75 -42.19 17.14 -10.51
C GLY A 75 -42.47 17.21 -9.01
N ARG A 76 -43.23 18.23 -8.60
CA ARG A 76 -43.55 18.56 -7.21
C ARG A 76 -42.31 18.93 -6.38
N ASN A 77 -41.38 19.66 -6.99
CA ASN A 77 -40.12 20.12 -6.40
C ASN A 77 -39.27 18.97 -5.78
N ARG A 78 -39.41 17.76 -6.30
CA ARG A 78 -38.62 16.65 -5.80
C ARG A 78 -37.25 16.63 -6.49
N ALA A 79 -36.19 16.82 -5.70
CA ALA A 79 -34.82 16.65 -6.18
C ALA A 79 -34.52 15.17 -6.44
N GLY A 80 -33.65 14.90 -7.41
CA GLY A 80 -33.08 13.59 -7.64
C GLY A 80 -32.14 13.20 -6.50
N HIS A 81 -32.02 11.90 -6.22
CA HIS A 81 -31.02 11.39 -5.27
C HIS A 81 -29.62 11.54 -5.86
N ASN A 82 -28.65 11.83 -4.99
CA ASN A 82 -27.23 11.80 -5.37
C ASN A 82 -26.81 10.37 -5.66
N GLY A 83 -25.91 10.21 -6.60
CA GLY A 83 -25.24 8.92 -6.86
C GLY A 83 -24.33 8.51 -5.71
N ALA A 84 -24.20 7.21 -5.49
CA ALA A 84 -23.31 6.68 -4.49
C ALA A 84 -21.84 6.83 -4.90
N ASP A 85 -21.00 7.16 -3.91
CA ASP A 85 -19.55 7.25 -4.08
C ASP A 85 -18.94 5.86 -4.23
N VAL A 86 -17.76 5.80 -4.89
CA VAL A 86 -16.91 4.64 -4.95
C VAL A 86 -15.64 4.91 -4.15
N VAL A 87 -15.28 3.98 -3.25
CA VAL A 87 -14.06 4.07 -2.45
C VAL A 87 -13.11 2.94 -2.85
N LEU A 88 -11.92 3.31 -3.34
CA LEU A 88 -10.84 2.39 -3.65
C LEU A 88 -10.00 2.19 -2.39
N LYS A 89 -9.94 0.95 -1.91
CA LYS A 89 -9.15 0.60 -0.73
C LYS A 89 -7.76 0.13 -1.14
N VAL A 90 -6.72 0.82 -0.69
CA VAL A 90 -5.32 0.54 -1.05
C VAL A 90 -4.44 0.34 0.17
N PRO A 91 -3.31 -0.39 0.04
CA PRO A 91 -2.30 -0.48 1.09
C PRO A 91 -1.72 0.89 1.44
N VAL A 92 -1.25 1.02 2.68
CA VAL A 92 -0.39 2.15 3.10
C VAL A 92 0.89 2.17 2.26
N GLY A 93 1.35 3.35 1.87
CA GLY A 93 2.50 3.53 0.98
C GLY A 93 2.16 3.41 -0.51
N THR A 94 0.88 3.51 -0.85
CA THR A 94 0.45 3.57 -2.25
C THR A 94 0.58 4.98 -2.80
N GLN A 95 1.28 5.12 -3.91
CA GLN A 95 1.40 6.34 -4.70
C GLN A 95 0.44 6.29 -5.88
N VAL A 96 -0.20 7.41 -6.16
CA VAL A 96 -1.12 7.57 -7.29
C VAL A 96 -0.49 8.52 -8.31
N TYR A 97 -0.34 8.06 -9.52
CA TYR A 97 0.22 8.84 -10.64
C TYR A 97 -0.83 9.05 -11.74
N GLU A 98 -0.64 10.13 -12.49
CA GLU A 98 -1.35 10.34 -13.75
C GLU A 98 -1.01 9.24 -14.78
N GLU A 99 -1.67 9.27 -15.92
CA GLU A 99 -1.44 8.32 -17.02
C GLU A 99 0.00 8.35 -17.57
N ASP A 100 0.69 9.48 -17.45
CA ASP A 100 2.09 9.69 -17.86
C ASP A 100 3.10 8.91 -17.00
N ARG A 101 2.70 8.43 -15.81
CA ARG A 101 3.54 7.75 -14.79
C ARG A 101 4.59 8.62 -14.13
N GLU A 102 4.62 9.91 -14.41
CA GLU A 102 5.60 10.87 -13.89
C GLU A 102 4.95 11.84 -12.92
N THR A 103 3.74 12.29 -13.21
CA THR A 103 3.02 13.26 -12.38
C THR A 103 2.40 12.56 -11.17
N LEU A 104 2.95 12.81 -9.97
CA LEU A 104 2.43 12.30 -8.70
C LEU A 104 1.19 13.11 -8.30
N ILE A 105 0.05 12.45 -8.14
CA ILE A 105 -1.21 13.04 -7.66
C ILE A 105 -1.29 12.96 -6.14
N ALA A 106 -0.94 11.80 -5.57
CA ALA A 106 -1.01 11.53 -4.14
C ALA A 106 0.06 10.54 -3.70
N ASP A 107 0.59 10.75 -2.50
CA ASP A 107 1.40 9.79 -1.75
C ASP A 107 0.65 9.45 -0.46
N LEU A 108 0.16 8.22 -0.37
CA LEU A 108 -0.72 7.76 0.69
C LEU A 108 0.10 6.96 1.72
N ASP A 109 0.90 7.68 2.51
CA ASP A 109 1.90 7.14 3.43
C ASP A 109 1.36 6.79 4.83
N LYS A 110 0.12 7.19 5.16
CA LYS A 110 -0.48 6.97 6.47
C LYS A 110 -1.77 6.16 6.37
N ALA A 111 -2.05 5.36 7.40
CA ALA A 111 -3.30 4.64 7.53
C ALA A 111 -4.50 5.58 7.68
N GLY A 112 -5.63 5.24 7.09
CA GLY A 112 -6.86 6.04 7.15
C GLY A 112 -6.82 7.32 6.32
N MET A 113 -5.78 7.56 5.51
CA MET A 113 -5.76 8.67 4.57
C MET A 113 -6.84 8.46 3.52
N ARG A 114 -7.65 9.50 3.32
CA ARG A 114 -8.70 9.51 2.31
C ARG A 114 -8.56 10.72 1.41
N MET A 115 -8.57 10.50 0.10
CA MET A 115 -8.44 11.54 -0.91
C MET A 115 -9.46 11.35 -2.03
N ARG A 116 -9.98 12.43 -2.57
CA ARG A 116 -10.89 12.39 -3.72
C ARG A 116 -10.07 12.44 -5.02
N LEU A 117 -10.21 11.38 -5.84
CA LEU A 117 -9.54 11.25 -7.13
C LEU A 117 -10.32 11.86 -8.29
N ALA A 118 -11.65 11.77 -8.23
CA ALA A 118 -12.53 12.37 -9.25
C ALA A 118 -13.81 12.90 -8.59
N LYS A 119 -14.21 14.09 -8.99
CA LYS A 119 -15.42 14.76 -8.50
C LYS A 119 -16.62 14.41 -9.37
N GLY A 120 -17.73 14.04 -8.74
CA GLY A 120 -19.02 13.85 -9.42
C GLY A 120 -19.55 15.12 -10.07
N GLY A 121 -20.25 14.94 -11.17
CA GLY A 121 -20.93 16.04 -11.86
C GLY A 121 -22.04 16.65 -11.00
N ASN A 122 -22.17 17.96 -11.01
CA ASN A 122 -23.29 18.63 -10.31
C ASN A 122 -24.61 18.33 -11.01
N GLY A 123 -25.66 18.15 -10.21
CA GLY A 123 -27.03 18.04 -10.73
C GLY A 123 -27.50 19.33 -11.45
N GLY A 124 -28.31 19.17 -12.47
CA GLY A 124 -28.93 20.28 -13.20
C GLY A 124 -30.07 20.92 -12.43
N PHE A 125 -30.22 22.21 -12.55
CA PHE A 125 -31.34 22.93 -11.94
C PHE A 125 -32.66 22.65 -12.66
N GLY A 126 -33.72 22.41 -11.89
CA GLY A 126 -35.09 22.30 -12.39
C GLY A 126 -35.66 23.65 -12.81
N ASN A 127 -36.81 23.62 -13.53
CA ASN A 127 -37.40 24.84 -14.04
C ASN A 127 -37.88 25.79 -12.93
N THR A 128 -38.11 25.32 -11.72
CA THR A 128 -38.48 26.17 -10.57
C THR A 128 -37.38 27.19 -10.25
N HIS A 129 -36.09 26.81 -10.43
CA HIS A 129 -34.97 27.68 -10.18
C HIS A 129 -34.92 28.91 -11.10
N PHE A 130 -35.47 28.81 -12.31
CA PHE A 130 -35.45 29.85 -13.34
C PHE A 130 -36.70 30.74 -13.32
N LYS A 131 -37.58 30.58 -12.32
CA LYS A 131 -38.74 31.44 -12.13
C LYS A 131 -38.28 32.84 -11.73
N GLY A 132 -38.72 33.81 -12.51
CA GLY A 132 -38.44 35.24 -12.26
C GLY A 132 -39.64 36.15 -12.59
N PRO A 133 -39.54 37.46 -12.29
CA PRO A 133 -40.64 38.42 -12.56
C PRO A 133 -41.03 38.48 -14.04
N ILE A 134 -40.04 38.32 -14.93
CA ILE A 134 -40.26 38.39 -16.39
C ILE A 134 -40.69 37.02 -16.94
N ASN A 135 -40.13 35.93 -16.41
CA ASN A 135 -40.43 34.55 -16.83
C ASN A 135 -41.04 33.76 -15.67
N GLN A 136 -42.36 33.79 -15.54
CA GLN A 136 -43.07 33.11 -14.45
C GLN A 136 -43.30 31.63 -14.70
N ALA A 137 -43.16 31.16 -15.96
CA ALA A 137 -43.40 29.78 -16.37
C ALA A 137 -42.24 29.24 -17.26
N PRO A 138 -41.00 29.16 -16.75
CA PRO A 138 -39.87 28.67 -17.54
C PRO A 138 -40.07 27.23 -17.98
N ARG A 139 -39.85 26.97 -19.27
CA ARG A 139 -40.00 25.64 -19.91
C ARG A 139 -38.66 25.00 -20.22
N PHE A 140 -37.62 25.31 -19.45
CA PHE A 140 -36.29 24.72 -19.58
C PHE A 140 -35.75 24.38 -18.21
N ALA A 141 -34.85 23.43 -18.18
CA ALA A 141 -34.04 22.98 -17.03
C ALA A 141 -32.63 22.75 -17.52
N ASN A 142 -31.66 22.76 -16.62
CA ASN A 142 -30.28 22.46 -16.97
C ASN A 142 -30.09 20.95 -17.01
N PRO A 143 -29.28 20.43 -17.97
CA PRO A 143 -28.74 19.08 -17.87
C PRO A 143 -27.81 19.02 -16.68
N GLY A 144 -27.59 17.81 -16.14
CA GLY A 144 -26.53 17.58 -15.21
C GLY A 144 -25.16 17.77 -15.87
N LEU A 145 -24.17 18.12 -15.09
CA LEU A 145 -22.80 18.20 -15.57
C LEU A 145 -22.17 16.80 -15.65
N PRO A 146 -21.29 16.56 -16.64
CA PRO A 146 -20.58 15.28 -16.73
C PRO A 146 -19.65 15.11 -15.54
N GLY A 147 -19.42 13.88 -15.13
CA GLY A 147 -18.38 13.50 -14.18
C GLY A 147 -16.98 13.53 -14.82
N GLU A 148 -15.98 13.44 -13.98
CA GLU A 148 -14.58 13.36 -14.39
C GLU A 148 -14.20 11.91 -14.69
N GLU A 149 -13.38 11.70 -15.71
CA GLU A 149 -12.81 10.39 -16.01
C GLU A 149 -11.31 10.50 -16.21
N ARG A 150 -10.56 9.51 -15.69
CA ARG A 150 -9.10 9.48 -15.76
C ARG A 150 -8.58 8.05 -15.78
N TRP A 151 -7.43 7.88 -16.43
CA TRP A 151 -6.56 6.73 -16.23
C TRP A 151 -5.50 7.08 -15.21
N LEU A 152 -5.32 6.22 -14.21
CA LEU A 152 -4.35 6.41 -13.15
C LEU A 152 -3.45 5.19 -13.00
N TRP A 153 -2.25 5.42 -12.51
CA TRP A 153 -1.35 4.37 -12.07
C TRP A 153 -1.29 4.36 -10.56
N LEU A 154 -1.55 3.20 -9.97
CA LEU A 154 -1.27 2.94 -8.57
C LEU A 154 0.09 2.25 -8.48
N ARG A 155 0.94 2.70 -7.59
CA ARG A 155 2.27 2.14 -7.34
C ARG A 155 2.49 2.00 -5.84
N LEU A 156 2.82 0.80 -5.38
CA LEU A 156 3.13 0.55 -3.98
C LEU A 156 4.61 0.86 -3.72
N LYS A 157 4.89 1.75 -2.77
CA LYS A 157 6.25 2.21 -2.43
C LYS A 157 7.02 1.19 -1.60
N LEU A 158 6.35 0.53 -0.66
CA LEU A 158 6.95 -0.49 0.21
C LEU A 158 6.69 -1.89 -0.35
N ILE A 159 7.76 -2.65 -0.57
CA ILE A 159 7.69 -4.04 -1.03
C ILE A 159 7.75 -4.99 0.17
N ALA A 160 8.58 -4.66 1.16
CA ALA A 160 8.76 -5.43 2.38
C ALA A 160 9.18 -4.52 3.54
N ASP A 161 8.88 -4.94 4.76
CA ASP A 161 9.32 -4.26 5.97
C ASP A 161 10.81 -4.46 6.20
N VAL A 162 11.31 -5.68 5.88
CA VAL A 162 12.68 -6.10 6.10
C VAL A 162 13.28 -6.66 4.81
N GLY A 163 14.48 -6.20 4.45
CA GLY A 163 15.27 -6.74 3.35
C GLY A 163 16.40 -7.64 3.85
N LEU A 164 16.57 -8.82 3.23
CA LEU A 164 17.74 -9.69 3.47
C LEU A 164 18.84 -9.33 2.49
N VAL A 165 20.00 -8.97 3.01
CA VAL A 165 21.23 -8.71 2.24
C VAL A 165 22.36 -9.63 2.67
N GLY A 166 23.33 -9.85 1.82
CA GLY A 166 24.47 -10.70 2.08
C GLY A 166 24.99 -11.37 0.81
N LEU A 167 26.20 -11.87 0.83
CA LEU A 167 26.86 -12.53 -0.29
C LEU A 167 26.06 -13.76 -0.81
N PRO A 168 26.31 -14.21 -2.05
CA PRO A 168 25.79 -15.48 -2.54
C PRO A 168 26.13 -16.61 -1.53
N ASN A 169 25.18 -17.53 -1.33
CA ASN A 169 25.29 -18.64 -0.38
C ASN A 169 25.38 -18.28 1.12
N ALA A 170 25.22 -17.01 1.51
CA ALA A 170 25.10 -16.63 2.92
C ALA A 170 23.87 -17.23 3.64
N GLY A 171 23.01 -17.92 2.89
CA GLY A 171 21.83 -18.63 3.43
C GLY A 171 20.56 -17.79 3.48
N LYS A 172 20.47 -16.69 2.71
CA LYS A 172 19.29 -15.81 2.67
C LYS A 172 18.00 -16.54 2.37
N SER A 173 17.96 -17.31 1.28
CA SER A 173 16.77 -18.06 0.87
C SER A 173 16.39 -19.17 1.85
N THR A 174 17.38 -19.80 2.50
CA THR A 174 17.17 -20.79 3.58
C THR A 174 16.57 -20.12 4.81
N PHE A 175 17.11 -18.97 5.20
CA PHE A 175 16.60 -18.16 6.30
C PHE A 175 15.16 -17.71 6.03
N LEU A 176 14.88 -17.22 4.83
CA LEU A 176 13.53 -16.83 4.43
C LEU A 176 12.55 -18.01 4.48
N ALA A 177 12.96 -19.18 4.01
CA ALA A 177 12.13 -20.39 4.05
C ALA A 177 11.84 -20.86 5.47
N ALA A 178 12.81 -20.73 6.38
CA ALA A 178 12.69 -21.12 7.78
C ALA A 178 11.82 -20.16 8.60
N THR A 179 11.78 -18.87 8.23
CA THR A 179 11.10 -17.82 8.98
C THR A 179 9.70 -17.51 8.46
N SER A 180 9.38 -17.90 7.22
CA SER A 180 8.09 -17.62 6.61
C SER A 180 7.02 -18.59 7.10
N ALA A 181 5.90 -18.08 7.60
CA ALA A 181 4.72 -18.85 8.03
C ALA A 181 4.04 -19.60 6.87
N ALA A 182 4.27 -19.15 5.64
CA ALA A 182 3.85 -19.82 4.41
C ALA A 182 5.06 -20.01 3.49
N ARG A 183 4.99 -20.97 2.53
CA ARG A 183 6.06 -21.12 1.55
C ARG A 183 6.38 -19.79 0.89
N PRO A 184 7.65 -19.35 0.86
CA PRO A 184 8.04 -18.12 0.20
C PRO A 184 7.50 -18.08 -1.22
N LYS A 185 7.00 -16.94 -1.63
CA LYS A 185 6.43 -16.77 -2.97
C LYS A 185 7.37 -15.95 -3.82
N ILE A 186 7.64 -16.47 -4.99
CA ILE A 186 8.32 -15.74 -6.06
C ILE A 186 7.34 -14.66 -6.53
N ALA A 187 7.73 -13.40 -6.40
CA ALA A 187 6.95 -12.28 -6.89
C ALA A 187 7.47 -11.90 -8.30
N ASP A 188 6.65 -12.20 -9.32
CA ASP A 188 6.91 -11.79 -10.70
C ASP A 188 6.67 -10.28 -10.84
N TYR A 189 7.72 -9.50 -10.76
CA TYR A 189 7.66 -8.07 -11.08
C TYR A 189 8.03 -7.85 -12.55
N PRO A 190 7.18 -7.19 -13.35
CA PRO A 190 7.40 -7.03 -14.79
C PRO A 190 8.62 -6.18 -15.17
N PHE A 191 9.28 -5.54 -14.17
CA PHE A 191 10.46 -4.70 -14.34
C PHE A 191 11.71 -5.26 -13.67
N THR A 192 11.65 -6.47 -13.08
CA THR A 192 12.81 -7.12 -12.46
C THR A 192 13.30 -8.26 -13.32
N THR A 193 14.59 -8.24 -13.63
CA THR A 193 15.29 -9.38 -14.23
C THR A 193 15.50 -10.51 -13.25
N LEU A 194 15.44 -10.18 -11.93
CA LEU A 194 15.55 -11.12 -10.81
C LEU A 194 14.33 -10.91 -9.90
N THR A 195 13.53 -11.93 -9.73
CA THR A 195 12.31 -11.89 -8.93
C THR A 195 12.64 -12.06 -7.44
N PRO A 196 12.32 -11.09 -6.56
CA PRO A 196 12.53 -11.26 -5.13
C PRO A 196 11.60 -12.33 -4.56
N ASN A 197 12.11 -13.10 -3.61
CA ASN A 197 11.30 -14.02 -2.83
C ASN A 197 10.75 -13.27 -1.61
N LEU A 198 9.44 -13.26 -1.43
CA LEU A 198 8.79 -12.65 -0.28
C LEU A 198 8.32 -13.72 0.70
N GLY A 199 8.59 -13.49 1.97
CA GLY A 199 8.09 -14.30 3.08
C GLY A 199 7.31 -13.44 4.07
N VAL A 200 6.23 -13.98 4.61
CA VAL A 200 5.48 -13.36 5.70
C VAL A 200 5.92 -14.02 7.00
N VAL A 201 6.40 -13.21 7.93
CA VAL A 201 6.81 -13.64 9.27
C VAL A 201 5.69 -13.33 10.24
N ASP A 202 5.25 -14.36 10.96
CA ASP A 202 4.27 -14.27 12.05
C ASP A 202 4.98 -14.58 13.36
N LEU A 203 5.26 -13.56 14.18
CA LEU A 203 5.84 -13.73 15.52
C LEU A 203 4.76 -13.97 16.57
N SER A 204 3.60 -13.35 16.39
CA SER A 204 2.38 -13.53 17.20
C SER A 204 1.16 -13.14 16.37
N THR A 205 -0.03 -13.24 16.94
CA THR A 205 -1.29 -12.82 16.29
C THR A 205 -1.30 -11.35 15.85
N GLN A 206 -0.51 -10.51 16.51
CA GLN A 206 -0.44 -9.05 16.23
C GLN A 206 0.92 -8.60 15.64
N GLU A 207 1.93 -9.48 15.64
CA GLU A 207 3.26 -9.16 15.19
C GLU A 207 3.53 -9.86 13.85
N ARG A 208 3.19 -9.17 12.76
CA ARG A 208 3.37 -9.67 11.40
C ARG A 208 4.10 -8.65 10.55
N PHE A 209 5.08 -9.11 9.75
CA PHE A 209 5.79 -8.28 8.79
C PHE A 209 6.27 -9.10 7.59
N VAL A 210 6.65 -8.39 6.53
CA VAL A 210 7.12 -9.01 5.28
C VAL A 210 8.63 -8.90 5.19
N ILE A 211 9.28 -10.03 4.90
CA ILE A 211 10.71 -10.08 4.57
C ILE A 211 10.86 -10.34 3.07
N ALA A 212 11.77 -9.60 2.43
CA ALA A 212 12.18 -9.82 1.05
C ALA A 212 13.61 -10.41 1.01
N ASP A 213 13.79 -11.55 0.33
CA ASP A 213 15.12 -11.98 -0.11
C ASP A 213 15.49 -11.15 -1.33
N ILE A 214 16.54 -10.38 -1.18
CA ILE A 214 17.02 -9.46 -2.20
C ILE A 214 18.16 -10.16 -2.95
N PRO A 215 17.90 -10.85 -4.08
CA PRO A 215 18.94 -11.50 -4.88
C PRO A 215 19.75 -10.46 -5.64
N GLY A 216 21.04 -10.62 -5.82
CA GLY A 216 21.83 -9.85 -6.80
C GLY A 216 22.80 -8.80 -6.27
N LEU A 217 23.06 -8.74 -4.95
CA LEU A 217 24.28 -8.13 -4.45
C LEU A 217 25.43 -9.09 -4.77
N ILE A 218 26.13 -8.85 -5.88
CA ILE A 218 27.27 -9.64 -6.36
C ILE A 218 28.40 -8.66 -6.66
N GLU A 219 29.64 -9.00 -6.34
CA GLU A 219 30.83 -8.22 -6.71
C GLU A 219 30.73 -7.70 -8.16
N GLY A 220 30.79 -6.38 -8.33
CA GLY A 220 30.76 -5.72 -9.63
C GLY A 220 29.39 -5.40 -10.22
N ALA A 221 28.28 -5.54 -9.49
CA ALA A 221 26.96 -5.16 -9.96
C ALA A 221 26.82 -3.64 -10.22
N SER A 222 27.63 -2.82 -9.55
CA SER A 222 27.70 -1.36 -9.75
C SER A 222 28.44 -0.94 -11.01
N GLU A 223 29.33 -1.78 -11.56
CA GLU A 223 30.18 -1.43 -12.70
C GLU A 223 29.66 -1.87 -14.08
N GLY A 224 28.61 -2.68 -14.17
CA GLY A 224 28.17 -3.28 -15.43
C GLY A 224 26.68 -3.31 -15.69
N ALA A 225 26.26 -2.62 -16.71
CA ALA A 225 25.08 -2.89 -17.54
C ALA A 225 23.68 -2.79 -16.89
N GLY A 226 23.38 -1.78 -16.06
CA GLY A 226 21.99 -1.40 -15.83
C GLY A 226 21.12 -2.38 -15.01
N LEU A 227 21.65 -3.54 -14.61
CA LEU A 227 20.96 -4.55 -13.81
C LEU A 227 20.93 -4.18 -12.32
N GLY A 228 22.04 -3.62 -11.79
CA GLY A 228 22.15 -3.21 -10.39
C GLY A 228 21.21 -2.08 -9.99
N VAL A 229 21.06 -1.07 -10.84
CA VAL A 229 20.28 0.13 -10.53
C VAL A 229 18.77 -0.15 -10.38
N LYS A 230 18.19 -1.00 -11.21
CA LYS A 230 16.76 -1.37 -11.09
C LYS A 230 16.48 -2.26 -9.88
N PHE A 231 17.48 -2.95 -9.43
CA PHE A 231 17.39 -3.96 -8.38
C PHE A 231 17.47 -3.33 -6.98
N LEU A 232 18.37 -2.38 -6.77
CA LEU A 232 18.55 -1.69 -5.50
C LEU A 232 17.36 -0.76 -5.16
N GLY A 233 16.53 -0.40 -6.14
CA GLY A 233 15.22 0.18 -5.91
C GLY A 233 14.25 -0.69 -5.07
N HIS A 234 14.56 -1.99 -4.86
CA HIS A 234 13.81 -2.83 -3.93
C HIS A 234 14.35 -2.73 -2.50
N VAL A 235 15.68 -2.59 -2.33
CA VAL A 235 16.30 -2.34 -1.03
C VAL A 235 15.87 -0.98 -0.50
N GLU A 236 15.79 0.03 -1.36
CA GLU A 236 15.27 1.35 -1.04
C GLU A 236 13.86 1.28 -0.40
N ARG A 237 13.06 0.30 -0.82
CA ARG A 237 11.67 0.10 -0.38
C ARG A 237 11.51 -0.79 0.84
N THR A 238 12.59 -1.06 1.59
CA THR A 238 12.55 -1.76 2.87
C THR A 238 12.79 -0.81 4.03
N ALA A 239 12.20 -1.09 5.19
CA ALA A 239 12.36 -0.26 6.38
C ALA A 239 13.68 -0.57 7.10
N VAL A 240 14.04 -1.85 7.19
CA VAL A 240 15.18 -2.38 7.94
C VAL A 240 15.91 -3.40 7.07
N LEU A 241 17.22 -3.50 7.21
CA LEU A 241 18.04 -4.52 6.57
C LEU A 241 18.49 -5.56 7.59
N ILE A 242 18.43 -6.83 7.22
CA ILE A 242 19.12 -7.92 7.90
C ILE A 242 20.28 -8.36 7.02
N HIS A 243 21.49 -8.11 7.46
CA HIS A 243 22.71 -8.51 6.78
C HIS A 243 23.17 -9.88 7.30
N LEU A 244 23.00 -10.91 6.47
CA LEU A 244 23.41 -12.28 6.76
C LEU A 244 24.83 -12.51 6.26
N VAL A 245 25.73 -12.83 7.19
CA VAL A 245 27.13 -13.18 6.91
C VAL A 245 27.32 -14.66 7.19
N ASP A 246 27.97 -15.39 6.27
CA ASP A 246 28.25 -16.81 6.40
C ASP A 246 29.41 -17.02 7.39
N GLY A 247 29.13 -17.66 8.52
CA GLY A 247 30.12 -17.93 9.54
C GLY A 247 31.21 -18.99 9.14
N THR A 248 30.97 -19.68 8.03
CA THR A 248 31.93 -20.71 7.54
C THR A 248 32.97 -20.15 6.56
N GLN A 249 32.90 -18.85 6.24
CA GLN A 249 33.90 -18.21 5.36
C GLN A 249 35.22 -17.96 6.08
N GLU A 250 36.31 -17.92 5.32
CA GLU A 250 37.65 -17.67 5.85
C GLU A 250 37.80 -16.22 6.33
N ASP A 251 37.24 -15.25 5.58
CA ASP A 251 37.30 -13.83 5.93
C ASP A 251 35.89 -13.25 6.08
N ILE A 252 35.39 -13.33 7.31
CA ILE A 252 34.05 -12.88 7.70
C ILE A 252 33.94 -11.34 7.65
N GLY A 253 35.04 -10.64 8.03
CA GLY A 253 35.08 -9.19 8.02
C GLY A 253 34.99 -8.64 6.61
N GLN A 254 35.77 -9.16 5.69
CA GLN A 254 35.77 -8.76 4.28
C GLN A 254 34.43 -9.06 3.62
N ALA A 255 33.80 -10.19 3.96
CA ALA A 255 32.45 -10.52 3.44
C ALA A 255 31.39 -9.48 3.82
N TRP A 256 31.44 -8.95 5.04
CA TRP A 256 30.58 -7.88 5.49
C TRP A 256 30.91 -6.54 4.82
N GLU A 257 32.20 -6.18 4.77
CA GLU A 257 32.66 -4.93 4.14
C GLU A 257 32.29 -4.85 2.66
N THR A 258 32.39 -5.95 1.93
CA THR A 258 32.03 -6.02 0.50
C THR A 258 30.59 -5.58 0.28
N ILE A 259 29.64 -6.09 1.04
CA ILE A 259 28.23 -5.74 0.93
C ILE A 259 27.97 -4.29 1.36
N ARG A 260 28.63 -3.83 2.43
CA ARG A 260 28.51 -2.42 2.87
C ARG A 260 29.00 -1.48 1.78
N HIS A 261 30.11 -1.80 1.15
CA HIS A 261 30.66 -1.00 0.08
C HIS A 261 29.75 -0.96 -1.16
N GLU A 262 29.08 -2.06 -1.48
CA GLU A 262 28.08 -2.09 -2.55
C GLU A 262 26.85 -1.23 -2.21
N LEU A 263 26.36 -1.28 -0.98
CA LEU A 263 25.25 -0.44 -0.51
C LEU A 263 25.61 1.05 -0.54
N GLU A 264 26.83 1.42 -0.12
CA GLU A 264 27.35 2.79 -0.17
C GLU A 264 27.58 3.29 -1.60
N ALA A 265 28.15 2.44 -2.46
CA ALA A 265 28.37 2.79 -3.87
C ALA A 265 27.10 3.05 -4.65
N TYR A 266 25.99 2.46 -4.22
CA TYR A 266 24.69 2.72 -4.80
C TYR A 266 24.12 4.07 -4.36
N GLY A 267 24.34 4.50 -3.12
CA GLY A 267 23.74 5.72 -2.55
C GLY A 267 22.24 5.58 -2.30
N GLU A 268 21.43 6.58 -2.68
CA GLU A 268 19.98 6.63 -2.50
C GLU A 268 19.52 6.41 -1.05
N GLY A 269 20.40 6.72 -0.05
CA GLY A 269 20.12 6.60 1.38
C GLY A 269 20.10 5.17 1.90
N LEU A 270 20.70 4.22 1.18
CA LEU A 270 20.79 2.83 1.64
C LEU A 270 21.82 2.68 2.77
N GLU A 271 22.86 3.49 2.76
CA GLU A 271 23.87 3.59 3.79
C GLU A 271 23.30 4.00 5.15
N ASP A 272 22.22 4.79 5.16
CA ASP A 272 21.57 5.32 6.36
C ASP A 272 20.50 4.38 6.96
N LYS A 273 20.23 3.26 6.28
CA LYS A 273 19.22 2.32 6.78
C LYS A 273 19.69 1.58 8.02
N ILE A 274 18.74 1.29 8.90
CA ILE A 274 18.97 0.46 10.08
C ILE A 274 19.35 -0.94 9.61
N GLU A 275 20.57 -1.36 9.95
CA GLU A 275 21.11 -2.68 9.63
C GLU A 275 21.22 -3.52 10.89
N LEU A 276 20.72 -4.75 10.82
CA LEU A 276 20.89 -5.80 11.82
C LEU A 276 21.84 -6.86 11.26
N THR A 277 23.07 -6.89 11.74
CA THR A 277 24.10 -7.85 11.29
C THR A 277 23.92 -9.19 12.00
N ALA A 278 23.90 -10.28 11.23
CA ALA A 278 23.74 -11.62 11.75
C ALA A 278 24.75 -12.61 11.15
N LEU A 279 25.46 -13.32 12.02
CA LEU A 279 26.33 -14.44 11.68
C LEU A 279 25.48 -15.70 11.50
N ASN A 280 25.35 -16.15 10.26
CA ASN A 280 24.55 -17.33 9.91
C ASN A 280 25.40 -18.61 9.82
N LYS A 281 24.73 -19.75 9.77
CA LYS A 281 25.34 -21.10 9.71
C LYS A 281 26.18 -21.48 10.93
N ILE A 282 25.81 -20.96 12.11
CA ILE A 282 26.49 -21.28 13.35
C ILE A 282 26.41 -22.78 13.70
N ASP A 283 25.42 -23.49 13.17
CA ASP A 283 25.26 -24.95 13.31
C ASP A 283 26.41 -25.75 12.68
N ALA A 284 27.06 -25.20 11.65
CA ALA A 284 28.20 -25.80 10.99
C ALA A 284 29.53 -25.55 11.71
N LEU A 285 29.59 -24.74 12.76
CA LEU A 285 30.76 -24.32 13.48
C LEU A 285 30.89 -25.00 14.85
N ALA A 286 32.08 -25.37 15.23
CA ALA A 286 32.40 -25.78 16.61
C ALA A 286 32.21 -24.57 17.57
N PRO A 287 31.89 -24.79 18.87
CA PRO A 287 31.63 -23.70 19.81
C PRO A 287 32.72 -22.61 19.85
N GLU A 288 33.97 -23.02 19.87
CA GLU A 288 35.14 -22.11 19.88
C GLU A 288 35.24 -21.28 18.58
N ALA A 289 34.97 -21.93 17.46
CA ALA A 289 34.93 -21.25 16.15
C ALA A 289 33.78 -20.25 16.02
N ARG A 290 32.61 -20.53 16.64
CA ARG A 290 31.47 -19.58 16.70
C ARG A 290 31.82 -18.27 17.39
N ASP A 291 32.56 -18.36 18.51
CA ASP A 291 33.00 -17.20 19.27
C ASP A 291 34.02 -16.37 18.51
N ALA A 292 35.00 -17.05 17.88
CA ALA A 292 36.01 -16.40 17.04
C ALA A 292 35.35 -15.69 15.82
N ALA A 293 34.43 -16.36 15.13
CA ALA A 293 33.71 -15.85 14.00
C ALA A 293 32.86 -14.63 14.38
N ALA A 294 32.15 -14.69 15.52
CA ALA A 294 31.36 -13.58 16.02
C ALA A 294 32.23 -12.39 16.41
N ALA A 295 33.39 -12.61 17.04
CA ALA A 295 34.35 -11.56 17.38
C ALA A 295 34.95 -10.88 16.14
N ALA A 296 35.26 -11.66 15.09
CA ALA A 296 35.73 -11.12 13.82
C ALA A 296 34.66 -10.21 13.15
N LEU A 297 33.41 -10.65 13.15
CA LEU A 297 32.31 -9.86 12.61
C LEU A 297 32.02 -8.60 13.45
N GLU A 298 32.08 -8.72 14.79
CA GLU A 298 31.91 -7.58 15.71
C GLU A 298 33.01 -6.53 15.50
N ALA A 299 34.24 -6.96 15.23
CA ALA A 299 35.34 -6.04 14.92
C ALA A 299 35.13 -5.29 13.61
N ALA A 300 34.51 -5.90 12.60
CA ALA A 300 34.20 -5.26 11.32
C ALA A 300 32.99 -4.33 11.40
N CYS A 301 31.89 -4.78 12.02
CA CYS A 301 30.64 -4.01 12.04
C CYS A 301 30.51 -3.01 13.21
N GLY A 302 31.39 -3.11 14.23
CA GLY A 302 31.40 -2.21 15.39
C GLY A 302 30.31 -2.47 16.43
N HIS A 303 29.50 -3.50 16.27
CA HIS A 303 28.44 -3.90 17.20
C HIS A 303 28.31 -5.42 17.28
N LYS A 304 27.71 -5.91 18.38
CA LYS A 304 27.54 -7.34 18.59
C LYS A 304 26.59 -7.95 17.57
N PRO A 305 27.04 -8.91 16.72
CA PRO A 305 26.17 -9.53 15.73
C PRO A 305 25.23 -10.55 16.39
N PHE A 306 24.06 -10.74 15.78
CA PHE A 306 23.18 -11.86 16.11
C PHE A 306 23.82 -13.17 15.61
N ARG A 307 23.69 -14.23 16.40
CA ARG A 307 24.16 -15.56 16.03
C ARG A 307 22.97 -16.40 15.63
N VAL A 308 22.90 -16.81 14.38
CA VAL A 308 21.71 -17.48 13.85
C VAL A 308 22.07 -18.72 13.03
N SER A 309 21.14 -19.65 13.00
CA SER A 309 21.14 -20.74 12.04
C SER A 309 19.78 -20.83 11.37
N GLY A 310 19.75 -20.59 10.07
CA GLY A 310 18.55 -20.77 9.26
C GLY A 310 18.09 -22.23 9.15
N VAL A 311 18.95 -23.20 9.51
CA VAL A 311 18.64 -24.64 9.46
C VAL A 311 18.12 -25.14 10.81
N SER A 312 18.82 -24.82 11.91
CA SER A 312 18.40 -25.26 13.26
C SER A 312 17.36 -24.37 13.92
N GLY A 313 17.20 -23.14 13.43
CA GLY A 313 16.34 -22.12 14.04
C GLY A 313 16.95 -21.40 15.25
N GLU A 314 18.19 -21.73 15.62
CA GLU A 314 18.89 -21.10 16.73
C GLU A 314 19.08 -19.60 16.49
N GLY A 315 18.72 -18.76 17.48
CA GLY A 315 18.86 -17.29 17.42
C GLY A 315 17.91 -16.56 16.46
N VAL A 316 17.18 -17.26 15.62
CA VAL A 316 16.31 -16.67 14.58
C VAL A 316 15.21 -15.80 15.20
N VAL A 317 14.52 -16.28 16.24
CA VAL A 317 13.41 -15.56 16.88
C VAL A 317 13.89 -14.25 17.51
N GLU A 318 15.10 -14.24 18.10
CA GLU A 318 15.68 -13.02 18.69
C GLU A 318 15.98 -11.96 17.63
N LEU A 319 16.56 -12.37 16.49
CA LEU A 319 16.81 -11.48 15.35
C LEU A 319 15.50 -10.91 14.78
N LEU A 320 14.48 -11.75 14.59
CA LEU A 320 13.19 -11.32 14.06
C LEU A 320 12.47 -10.36 14.99
N ARG A 321 12.53 -10.56 16.32
CA ARG A 321 12.00 -9.61 17.30
C ARG A 321 12.76 -8.28 17.30
N ALA A 322 14.07 -8.31 17.11
CA ALA A 322 14.87 -7.11 16.95
C ALA A 322 14.46 -6.34 15.68
N ALA A 323 14.30 -7.03 14.56
CA ALA A 323 13.81 -6.45 13.31
C ALA A 323 12.43 -5.83 13.48
N TRP A 324 11.48 -6.54 14.10
CA TRP A 324 10.14 -6.03 14.40
C TRP A 324 10.15 -4.74 15.22
N ARG A 325 10.98 -4.66 16.27
CA ARG A 325 11.11 -3.43 17.07
C ARG A 325 11.57 -2.25 16.23
N GLN A 326 12.52 -2.46 15.32
CA GLN A 326 13.00 -1.39 14.43
C GLN A 326 11.94 -0.97 13.41
N VAL A 327 11.19 -1.92 12.86
CA VAL A 327 10.05 -1.65 11.97
C VAL A 327 8.99 -0.81 12.71
N GLN A 328 8.66 -1.19 13.94
CA GLN A 328 7.70 -0.45 14.77
C GLN A 328 8.19 0.97 15.11
N ALA A 329 9.47 1.10 15.51
CA ALA A 329 10.06 2.40 15.81
C ALA A 329 10.00 3.34 14.60
N ARG A 330 10.26 2.82 13.40
CA ARG A 330 10.15 3.59 12.16
C ARG A 330 8.71 3.96 11.84
N ARG A 331 7.76 3.03 11.94
CA ARG A 331 6.33 3.30 11.75
C ARG A 331 5.83 4.38 12.71
N ALA A 332 6.26 4.33 13.98
CA ALA A 332 5.93 5.36 14.97
C ALA A 332 6.52 6.72 14.63
N ALA A 333 7.77 6.78 14.14
CA ALA A 333 8.42 8.01 13.70
C ALA A 333 7.75 8.62 12.46
N GLU A 334 7.24 7.79 11.56
CA GLU A 334 6.47 8.18 10.37
C GLU A 334 5.00 8.50 10.69
N GLY A 335 4.58 8.43 11.96
CA GLY A 335 3.21 8.72 12.43
C GLY A 335 2.21 7.60 12.15
N LEU A 336 2.71 6.40 11.84
CA LEU A 336 1.92 5.18 11.73
C LEU A 336 1.74 4.62 13.15
N ALA A 337 0.52 4.71 13.72
CA ALA A 337 0.24 4.22 15.06
C ALA A 337 0.43 2.70 15.16
N PRO A 338 0.86 2.17 16.33
CA PRO A 338 0.83 0.73 16.56
C PRO A 338 -0.63 0.25 16.53
N HIS A 339 -0.85 -0.89 15.88
CA HIS A 339 -2.15 -1.57 15.87
C HIS A 339 -2.49 -2.01 17.30
N THR A 340 -3.31 -1.25 17.99
CA THR A 340 -4.06 -1.72 19.16
C THR A 340 -5.46 -2.04 18.64
N ASP A 341 -5.73 -3.32 18.39
CA ASP A 341 -7.09 -3.81 18.29
C ASP A 341 -7.75 -3.58 19.65
N ASP A 342 -8.38 -2.43 19.78
CA ASP A 342 -9.37 -2.19 20.82
C ASP A 342 -10.63 -2.98 20.41
N LEU A 343 -10.56 -4.30 20.64
CA LEU A 343 -11.74 -5.13 20.72
C LEU A 343 -12.43 -4.70 22.00
N GLY A 344 -13.26 -3.66 21.90
CA GLY A 344 -14.21 -3.33 22.93
C GLY A 344 -14.95 -4.60 23.32
N ASP A 345 -14.76 -5.02 24.56
CA ASP A 345 -15.62 -5.98 25.23
C ASP A 345 -17.07 -5.43 25.21
N GLU A 346 -17.77 -5.66 24.11
CA GLU A 346 -19.23 -5.62 24.14
C GLU A 346 -19.68 -6.85 24.93
N GLU A 347 -19.89 -6.63 26.24
CA GLU A 347 -20.66 -7.56 27.04
C GLU A 347 -21.99 -7.89 26.33
N PRO A 348 -22.34 -9.16 26.17
CA PRO A 348 -23.64 -9.53 25.63
C PRO A 348 -24.73 -9.05 26.60
N GLY A 349 -25.39 -7.96 26.23
CA GLY A 349 -26.55 -7.44 26.92
C GLY A 349 -27.60 -8.56 27.11
N HIS A 350 -27.83 -8.94 28.34
CA HIS A 350 -28.96 -9.77 28.77
C HIS A 350 -30.28 -9.07 28.41
N GLY A 351 -30.76 -9.34 27.19
CA GLY A 351 -32.14 -9.05 26.84
C GLY A 351 -33.07 -10.03 27.56
N GLU A 352 -33.67 -9.61 28.67
CA GLU A 352 -34.83 -10.32 29.29
C GLU A 352 -35.96 -10.41 28.28
N TRP A 353 -36.22 -11.62 27.86
CA TRP A 353 -37.44 -11.97 27.13
C TRP A 353 -38.59 -12.00 28.17
N ARG A 354 -39.59 -11.14 28.01
CA ARG A 354 -40.87 -11.28 28.74
C ARG A 354 -41.97 -11.69 27.75
N PRO A 355 -42.83 -12.66 28.16
CA PRO A 355 -43.87 -13.27 27.32
C PRO A 355 -45.02 -12.34 26.99
#